data_5cd7430518b494f9450c8e4b4ba2d7aa
#
_entry.id   5cd7430518b494f9450c8e4b4ba2d7aa
#
_cell.length_a   1.000
_cell.length_b   1.000
_cell.length_c   1.000
_cell.angle_alpha   90.00
_cell.angle_beta   90.00
_cell.angle_gamma   90.00
#
_symmetry.space_group_name_H-M   'P 1'
#
loop_
_entity.id
_entity.type
_entity.pdbx_description
1 polymer ?
#
loop_
_entity_poly.entity_id
_entity_poly.type
_entity_poly.pdbx_seq_one_letter_code
_entity_poly.pdbx_strand_id
1 'polypeptide(L)'
;LLIGLIGAVAIPFSLILAGTSTGLITYADYSERCTKDLAPVIAATPDLADVQLPMGCEYLVLDKNYQVTETTLEGDDLDRAMEYAISGQINTNLNKQYLLVTRENEYVVLQYYIGSQFTNEWLYEHFPSPEILLYIFIAINCIAVCVILTAKFAKNMRTQLSPLFEATRQVAEQNLDYE
;
A
#
# COMPACT_ATOMS: atom_id res chain seq x y z
N LEU A 1 -5.78 -14.25 -24.33
CA LEU A 1 -6.30 -13.13 -23.54
C LEU A 1 -6.28 -13.47 -22.05
N LEU A 2 -6.93 -14.56 -21.63
CA LEU A 2 -7.03 -14.99 -20.23
C LEU A 2 -5.66 -15.21 -19.57
N ILE A 3 -4.74 -15.90 -20.25
CA ILE A 3 -3.38 -16.17 -19.77
C ILE A 3 -2.59 -14.87 -19.53
N GLY A 4 -2.70 -13.90 -20.43
CA GLY A 4 -2.04 -12.59 -20.26
C GLY A 4 -2.58 -11.82 -19.06
N LEU A 5 -3.89 -11.87 -18.83
CA LEU A 5 -4.55 -11.20 -17.70
C LEU A 5 -4.18 -11.85 -16.36
N ILE A 6 -4.15 -13.18 -16.32
CA ILE A 6 -3.72 -13.93 -15.14
C ILE A 6 -2.26 -13.61 -14.82
N GLY A 7 -1.37 -13.58 -15.83
CA GLY A 7 0.03 -13.22 -15.63
C GLY A 7 0.23 -11.78 -15.13
N ALA A 8 -0.58 -10.85 -15.61
CA ALA A 8 -0.53 -9.44 -15.20
C ALA A 8 -0.78 -9.25 -13.70
N VAL A 9 -1.55 -10.13 -13.08
CA VAL A 9 -1.85 -10.10 -11.63
C VAL A 9 -0.91 -11.02 -10.86
N ALA A 10 -0.64 -12.22 -11.36
CA ALA A 10 0.14 -13.23 -10.66
C ALA A 10 1.60 -12.81 -10.42
N ILE A 11 2.23 -12.11 -11.39
CA ILE A 11 3.63 -11.70 -11.26
C ILE A 11 3.81 -10.68 -10.14
N PRO A 12 3.09 -9.54 -10.08
CA PRO A 12 3.20 -8.59 -8.98
C PRO A 12 2.90 -9.22 -7.61
N PHE A 13 1.90 -10.08 -7.53
CA PHE A 13 1.55 -10.77 -6.30
C PHE A 13 2.68 -11.71 -5.82
N SER A 14 3.30 -12.44 -6.75
CA SER A 14 4.44 -13.30 -6.43
C SER A 14 5.66 -12.51 -5.93
N LEU A 15 5.88 -11.29 -6.43
CA LEU A 15 6.96 -10.42 -5.95
C LEU A 15 6.72 -9.96 -4.50
N ILE A 16 5.50 -9.58 -4.14
CA ILE A 16 5.17 -9.24 -2.75
C ILE A 16 5.33 -10.46 -1.84
N LEU A 17 4.85 -11.63 -2.26
CA LEU A 17 5.02 -12.86 -1.49
C LEU A 17 6.50 -13.22 -1.29
N ALA A 18 7.32 -13.06 -2.32
CA ALA A 18 8.77 -13.24 -2.20
C ALA A 18 9.40 -12.20 -1.24
N GLY A 19 8.96 -10.93 -1.30
CA GLY A 19 9.37 -9.87 -0.38
C GLY A 19 9.06 -10.20 1.08
N THR A 20 7.87 -10.75 1.37
CA THR A 20 7.51 -11.17 2.72
C THR A 20 8.30 -12.40 3.17
N SER A 21 8.54 -13.36 2.27
CA SER A 21 9.31 -14.58 2.60
C SER A 21 10.80 -14.29 2.86
N THR A 22 11.36 -13.26 2.24
CA THR A 22 12.74 -12.82 2.46
C THR A 22 12.89 -11.84 3.62
N GLY A 23 11.79 -11.41 4.24
CA GLY A 23 11.80 -10.43 5.31
C GLY A 23 12.01 -8.99 4.85
N LEU A 24 11.99 -8.71 3.54
CA LEU A 24 12.06 -7.35 2.99
C LEU A 24 10.76 -6.56 3.21
N ILE A 25 9.64 -7.28 3.31
CA ILE A 25 8.32 -6.72 3.55
C ILE A 25 7.72 -7.39 4.78
N THR A 26 7.18 -6.60 5.70
CA THR A 26 6.46 -7.12 6.88
C THR A 26 5.04 -7.55 6.51
N TYR A 27 4.45 -8.42 7.32
CA TYR A 27 3.02 -8.70 7.27
C TYR A 27 2.22 -7.47 7.74
N ALA A 28 0.99 -7.34 7.26
CA ALA A 28 0.13 -6.19 7.56
C ALA A 28 -0.17 -6.00 9.06
N ASP A 29 -0.16 -7.08 9.84
CA ASP A 29 -0.38 -7.10 11.29
C ASP A 29 0.91 -6.99 12.13
N TYR A 30 2.07 -6.84 11.48
CA TYR A 30 3.37 -6.85 12.16
C TYR A 30 3.48 -5.72 13.19
N SER A 31 3.18 -4.47 12.78
CA SER A 31 3.27 -3.31 13.67
C SER A 31 2.29 -3.43 14.85
N GLU A 32 1.08 -3.93 14.61
CA GLU A 32 0.10 -4.19 15.66
C GLU A 32 0.62 -5.19 16.70
N ARG A 33 1.14 -6.34 16.23
CA ARG A 33 1.69 -7.37 17.12
C ARG A 33 2.86 -6.85 17.93
N CYS A 34 3.84 -6.24 17.26
CA CYS A 34 5.02 -5.68 17.95
C CYS A 34 4.62 -4.61 18.98
N THR A 35 3.68 -3.71 18.66
CA THR A 35 3.23 -2.67 19.57
C THR A 35 2.50 -3.25 20.78
N LYS A 36 1.65 -4.27 20.56
CA LYS A 36 0.97 -4.98 21.67
C LYS A 36 1.96 -5.75 22.56
N ASP A 37 2.96 -6.39 21.97
CA ASP A 37 3.99 -7.13 22.71
C ASP A 37 4.89 -6.20 23.53
N LEU A 38 5.09 -4.94 23.07
CA LEU A 38 5.85 -3.92 23.77
C LEU A 38 5.04 -3.22 24.89
N ALA A 39 3.72 -3.29 24.89
CA ALA A 39 2.89 -2.60 25.88
C ALA A 39 3.28 -2.90 27.34
N PRO A 40 3.52 -4.15 27.79
CA PRO A 40 3.97 -4.44 29.15
C PRO A 40 5.39 -3.91 29.43
N VAL A 41 6.28 -3.86 28.42
CA VAL A 41 7.62 -3.29 28.56
C VAL A 41 7.52 -1.79 28.76
N ILE A 42 6.72 -1.11 27.94
CA ILE A 42 6.46 0.33 28.03
C ILE A 42 5.84 0.69 29.39
N ALA A 43 4.92 -0.12 29.89
CA ALA A 43 4.31 0.11 31.19
C ALA A 43 5.31 0.02 32.34
N ALA A 44 6.36 -0.79 32.22
CA ALA A 44 7.37 -1.02 33.25
C ALA A 44 8.61 -0.12 33.12
N THR A 45 8.84 0.47 31.93
CA THR A 45 10.06 1.27 31.65
C THR A 45 9.77 2.75 31.91
N PRO A 46 10.55 3.45 32.76
CA PRO A 46 10.29 4.86 33.08
C PRO A 46 10.48 5.80 31.89
N ASP A 47 11.48 5.55 31.05
CA ASP A 47 11.80 6.39 29.89
C ASP A 47 11.52 5.65 28.59
N LEU A 48 10.75 6.28 27.71
CA LEU A 48 10.45 5.73 26.38
C LEU A 48 11.67 5.71 25.45
N ALA A 49 12.65 6.55 25.68
CA ALA A 49 13.90 6.54 24.92
C ALA A 49 14.68 5.22 25.05
N ASP A 50 14.46 4.48 26.14
CA ASP A 50 15.06 3.16 26.38
C ASP A 50 14.32 2.02 25.66
N VAL A 51 13.16 2.30 25.04
CA VAL A 51 12.33 1.32 24.35
C VAL A 51 12.47 1.49 22.84
N GLN A 52 12.95 0.45 22.16
CA GLN A 52 13.01 0.46 20.71
C GLN A 52 11.61 0.21 20.11
N LEU A 53 10.98 1.26 19.64
CA LEU A 53 9.67 1.18 18.95
C LEU A 53 9.83 0.60 17.54
N PRO A 54 8.80 -0.11 17.03
CA PRO A 54 8.76 -0.54 15.64
C PRO A 54 8.82 0.65 14.67
N MET A 55 9.36 0.44 13.47
CA MET A 55 9.40 1.46 12.43
C MET A 55 7.99 1.97 12.12
N GLY A 56 7.84 3.31 12.05
CA GLY A 56 6.54 3.96 11.83
C GLY A 56 5.60 3.94 13.04
N CYS A 57 6.07 3.53 14.22
CA CYS A 57 5.36 3.71 15.47
C CYS A 57 5.75 5.06 16.08
N GLU A 58 4.74 5.87 16.37
CA GLU A 58 4.88 7.19 17.00
C GLU A 58 4.17 7.16 18.36
N TYR A 59 4.48 8.12 19.22
CA TYR A 59 3.92 8.13 20.56
C TYR A 59 3.54 9.50 21.07
N LEU A 60 2.65 9.49 22.05
CA LEU A 60 2.21 10.63 22.85
C LEU A 60 2.22 10.23 24.32
N VAL A 61 2.91 10.99 25.15
CA VAL A 61 2.92 10.84 26.61
C VAL A 61 2.10 11.96 27.23
N LEU A 62 1.17 11.58 28.10
CA LEU A 62 0.27 12.48 28.82
C LEU A 62 0.43 12.29 30.33
N ASP A 63 0.37 13.39 31.07
CA ASP A 63 0.22 13.32 32.51
C ASP A 63 -1.19 12.86 32.94
N LYS A 64 -1.44 12.72 34.24
CA LYS A 64 -2.76 12.32 34.75
C LYS A 64 -3.87 13.35 34.51
N ASN A 65 -3.53 14.57 34.10
CA ASN A 65 -4.48 15.63 33.74
C ASN A 65 -4.65 15.72 32.22
N TYR A 66 -4.13 14.74 31.46
CA TYR A 66 -4.15 14.71 30.00
C TYR A 66 -3.39 15.88 29.35
N GLN A 67 -2.34 16.42 30.03
CA GLN A 67 -1.46 17.38 29.44
C GLN A 67 -0.30 16.68 28.74
N VAL A 68 0.03 17.13 27.54
CA VAL A 68 1.13 16.56 26.75
C VAL A 68 2.46 16.85 27.45
N THR A 69 3.21 15.81 27.76
CA THR A 69 4.56 15.91 28.33
C THR A 69 5.63 15.64 27.28
N GLU A 70 5.39 14.69 26.38
CA GLU A 70 6.30 14.32 25.31
C GLU A 70 5.52 13.75 24.14
N THR A 71 5.96 13.99 22.90
CA THR A 71 5.33 13.42 21.70
C THR A 71 6.24 13.46 20.49
N THR A 72 6.09 12.48 19.60
CA THR A 72 6.60 12.47 18.22
C THR A 72 5.52 12.80 17.20
N LEU A 73 4.25 12.89 17.65
CA LEU A 73 3.10 13.17 16.79
C LEU A 73 2.94 14.67 16.53
N GLU A 74 2.50 15.02 15.33
CA GLU A 74 2.26 16.41 14.93
C GLU A 74 0.88 16.55 14.26
N GLY A 75 0.33 17.77 14.28
CA GLY A 75 -0.90 18.16 13.60
C GLY A 75 -2.10 17.27 13.92
N ASP A 76 -2.82 16.83 12.90
CA ASP A 76 -4.04 16.02 13.03
C ASP A 76 -3.82 14.67 13.75
N ASP A 77 -2.62 14.12 13.70
CA ASP A 77 -2.31 12.83 14.36
C ASP A 77 -2.21 13.01 15.87
N LEU A 78 -1.66 14.13 16.32
CA LEU A 78 -1.63 14.50 17.74
C LEU A 78 -3.05 14.69 18.27
N ASP A 79 -3.90 15.43 17.55
CA ASP A 79 -5.28 15.68 17.96
C ASP A 79 -6.07 14.38 18.08
N ARG A 80 -5.91 13.44 17.15
CA ARG A 80 -6.56 12.12 17.19
C ARG A 80 -6.03 11.25 18.32
N ALA A 81 -4.73 11.26 18.58
CA ALA A 81 -4.16 10.52 19.70
C ALA A 81 -4.68 11.04 21.05
N MET A 82 -4.83 12.36 21.17
CA MET A 82 -5.46 13.01 22.33
C MET A 82 -6.92 12.61 22.49
N GLU A 83 -7.70 12.67 21.40
CA GLU A 83 -9.10 12.25 21.40
C GLU A 83 -9.23 10.78 21.84
N TYR A 84 -8.37 9.91 21.30
CA TYR A 84 -8.32 8.50 21.70
C TYR A 84 -7.97 8.30 23.17
N ALA A 85 -7.00 9.03 23.70
CA ALA A 85 -6.61 8.94 25.10
C ALA A 85 -7.79 9.29 26.05
N ILE A 86 -8.62 10.25 25.67
CA ILE A 86 -9.71 10.77 26.49
C ILE A 86 -10.98 9.93 26.33
N SER A 87 -11.35 9.57 25.09
CA SER A 87 -12.64 8.95 24.76
C SER A 87 -12.56 7.43 24.65
N GLY A 88 -11.40 6.84 24.43
CA GLY A 88 -11.21 5.43 24.09
C GLY A 88 -11.80 5.06 22.72
N GLN A 89 -12.29 6.04 21.95
CA GLN A 89 -12.88 5.81 20.65
C GLN A 89 -11.94 6.25 19.53
N ILE A 90 -11.82 5.42 18.52
CA ILE A 90 -11.03 5.74 17.33
C ILE A 90 -11.98 6.34 16.30
N ASN A 91 -11.75 7.58 15.94
CA ASN A 91 -12.32 8.14 14.72
C ASN A 91 -11.41 7.68 13.59
N THR A 92 -11.78 6.56 12.96
CA THR A 92 -10.92 5.72 12.13
C THR A 92 -10.39 6.44 10.90
N ASN A 93 -9.11 6.72 10.90
CA ASN A 93 -8.33 6.68 9.69
C ASN A 93 -7.97 5.20 9.44
N LEU A 94 -8.36 4.64 8.29
CA LEU A 94 -8.35 3.20 8.03
C LEU A 94 -6.99 2.49 8.24
N ASN A 95 -5.89 3.23 8.28
CA ASN A 95 -4.55 2.66 8.32
C ASN A 95 -3.75 2.98 9.59
N LYS A 96 -4.25 3.88 10.46
CA LYS A 96 -3.59 4.23 11.73
C LYS A 96 -4.44 3.75 12.90
N GLN A 97 -3.80 3.08 13.83
CA GLN A 97 -4.44 2.57 15.05
C GLN A 97 -3.68 3.08 16.26
N TYR A 98 -4.35 3.05 17.39
CA TYR A 98 -3.82 3.55 18.65
C TYR A 98 -3.86 2.47 19.73
N LEU A 99 -2.89 2.48 20.63
CA LEU A 99 -2.85 1.64 21.81
C LEU A 99 -2.55 2.52 23.02
N LEU A 100 -3.43 2.51 24.02
CA LEU A 100 -3.22 3.20 25.27
C LEU A 100 -2.53 2.28 26.28
N VAL A 101 -1.39 2.70 26.76
CA VAL A 101 -0.63 2.05 27.85
C VAL A 101 -0.70 2.94 29.07
N THR A 102 -1.19 2.43 30.18
CA THR A 102 -1.28 3.16 31.46
C THR A 102 -0.04 2.87 32.29
N ARG A 103 0.67 3.92 32.69
CA ARG A 103 1.74 3.91 33.67
C ARG A 103 1.25 4.46 35.02
N GLU A 104 2.07 4.36 36.04
CA GLU A 104 1.72 4.82 37.38
C GLU A 104 1.31 6.30 37.41
N ASN A 105 2.08 7.18 36.78
CA ASN A 105 1.89 8.63 36.79
C ASN A 105 1.50 9.25 35.44
N GLU A 106 1.39 8.47 34.38
CA GLU A 106 1.19 8.97 33.02
C GLU A 106 0.45 7.97 32.14
N TYR A 107 0.00 8.44 30.98
CA TYR A 107 -0.57 7.65 29.90
C TYR A 107 0.34 7.73 28.69
N VAL A 108 0.57 6.61 28.02
CA VAL A 108 1.30 6.54 26.76
C VAL A 108 0.37 6.06 25.68
N VAL A 109 0.14 6.87 24.66
CA VAL A 109 -0.58 6.49 23.46
C VAL A 109 0.42 6.17 22.39
N LEU A 110 0.38 4.96 21.87
CA LEU A 110 1.18 4.52 20.73
C LEU A 110 0.31 4.57 19.48
N GLN A 111 0.77 5.26 18.46
CA GLN A 111 0.19 5.22 17.12
C GLN A 111 1.00 4.27 16.27
N TYR A 112 0.35 3.34 15.59
CA TYR A 112 0.99 2.41 14.68
C TYR A 112 0.19 2.24 13.39
N TYR A 113 0.86 1.83 12.34
CA TYR A 113 0.26 1.66 11.02
C TYR A 113 -0.16 0.21 10.79
N ILE A 114 -1.40 0.01 10.30
CA ILE A 114 -1.87 -1.30 9.81
C ILE A 114 -1.62 -1.36 8.31
N GLY A 115 -0.79 -2.29 7.89
CA GLY A 115 -0.39 -2.50 6.51
C GLY A 115 1.01 -3.08 6.43
N SER A 116 1.33 -3.63 5.29
CA SER A 116 2.69 -4.12 5.03
C SER A 116 3.64 -2.93 4.87
N GLN A 117 4.85 -3.09 5.39
CA GLN A 117 5.89 -2.06 5.35
C GLN A 117 7.20 -2.67 4.84
N PHE A 118 8.05 -1.84 4.26
CA PHE A 118 9.41 -2.23 3.97
C PHE A 118 10.23 -2.26 5.27
N THR A 119 11.04 -3.29 5.46
CA THR A 119 11.97 -3.38 6.60
C THR A 119 13.24 -2.56 6.40
N ASN A 120 13.54 -2.20 5.16
CA ASN A 120 14.66 -1.34 4.82
C ASN A 120 14.21 0.12 4.92
N GLU A 121 14.92 0.92 5.75
CA GLU A 121 14.62 2.31 6.04
C GLU A 121 14.56 3.18 4.77
N TRP A 122 15.53 3.02 3.87
CA TRP A 122 15.55 3.76 2.61
C TRP A 122 14.32 3.47 1.73
N LEU A 123 13.89 2.19 1.67
CA LEU A 123 12.67 1.81 0.94
C LEU A 123 11.42 2.37 1.62
N TYR A 124 11.39 2.34 2.94
CA TYR A 124 10.28 2.86 3.74
C TYR A 124 10.08 4.38 3.52
N GLU A 125 11.17 5.15 3.47
CA GLU A 125 11.12 6.60 3.29
C GLU A 125 10.83 7.06 1.86
N HIS A 126 11.29 6.29 0.85
CA HIS A 126 11.27 6.75 -0.55
C HIS A 126 10.18 6.10 -1.40
N PHE A 127 9.57 5.03 -0.94
CA PHE A 127 8.52 4.31 -1.68
C PHE A 127 7.20 4.30 -0.91
N PRO A 128 6.07 4.31 -1.63
CA PRO A 128 4.79 4.07 -0.99
C PRO A 128 4.72 2.64 -0.43
N SER A 129 3.69 2.37 0.39
CA SER A 129 3.52 1.04 0.97
C SER A 129 3.53 -0.07 -0.09
N PRO A 130 3.97 -1.30 0.28
CA PRO A 130 4.00 -2.44 -0.63
C PRO A 130 2.66 -2.71 -1.32
N GLU A 131 1.53 -2.46 -0.64
CA GLU A 131 0.19 -2.61 -1.21
C GLU A 131 -0.07 -1.61 -2.34
N ILE A 132 0.31 -0.34 -2.15
CA ILE A 132 0.16 0.69 -3.19
C ILE A 132 1.03 0.34 -4.40
N LEU A 133 2.28 -0.10 -4.18
CA LEU A 133 3.15 -0.56 -5.26
C LEU A 133 2.54 -1.75 -6.00
N LEU A 134 1.93 -2.70 -5.29
CA LEU A 134 1.23 -3.83 -5.90
C LEU A 134 0.14 -3.35 -6.86
N TYR A 135 -0.71 -2.41 -6.45
CA TYR A 135 -1.77 -1.86 -7.30
C TYR A 135 -1.20 -1.12 -8.51
N ILE A 136 -0.14 -0.35 -8.34
CA ILE A 136 0.55 0.34 -9.43
C ILE A 136 1.10 -0.68 -10.45
N PHE A 137 1.78 -1.73 -9.99
CA PHE A 137 2.30 -2.78 -10.87
C PHE A 137 1.19 -3.53 -11.61
N ILE A 138 0.11 -3.88 -10.95
CA ILE A 138 -1.06 -4.50 -11.59
C ILE A 138 -1.62 -3.58 -12.68
N ALA A 139 -1.82 -2.30 -12.38
CA ALA A 139 -2.35 -1.33 -13.33
C ALA A 139 -1.45 -1.20 -14.58
N ILE A 140 -0.13 -1.08 -14.40
CA ILE A 140 0.85 -1.00 -15.49
C ILE A 140 0.78 -2.27 -16.36
N ASN A 141 0.77 -3.45 -15.73
CA ASN A 141 0.70 -4.73 -16.45
C ASN A 141 -0.62 -4.86 -17.23
N CYS A 142 -1.74 -4.48 -16.64
CA CYS A 142 -3.06 -4.50 -17.33
C CYS A 142 -3.05 -3.57 -18.54
N ILE A 143 -2.52 -2.36 -18.40
CA ILE A 143 -2.40 -1.41 -19.53
C ILE A 143 -1.53 -2.01 -20.64
N ALA A 144 -0.37 -2.58 -20.29
CA ALA A 144 0.53 -3.21 -21.27
C ALA A 144 -0.16 -4.36 -22.03
N VAL A 145 -0.88 -5.23 -21.32
CA VAL A 145 -1.65 -6.31 -21.93
C VAL A 145 -2.72 -5.75 -22.87
N CYS A 146 -3.47 -4.73 -22.45
CA CYS A 146 -4.49 -4.09 -23.30
C CYS A 146 -3.88 -3.50 -24.59
N VAL A 147 -2.76 -2.80 -24.49
CA VAL A 147 -2.06 -2.23 -25.65
C VAL A 147 -1.60 -3.31 -26.63
N ILE A 148 -0.99 -4.40 -26.12
CA ILE A 148 -0.53 -5.52 -26.94
C ILE A 148 -1.72 -6.19 -27.66
N LEU A 149 -2.82 -6.42 -26.95
CA LEU A 149 -4.00 -7.05 -27.52
C LEU A 149 -4.66 -6.17 -28.58
N THR A 150 -4.79 -4.88 -28.32
CA THR A 150 -5.35 -3.91 -29.27
C THR A 150 -4.49 -3.83 -30.53
N ALA A 151 -3.16 -3.79 -30.39
CA ALA A 151 -2.25 -3.78 -31.53
C ALA A 151 -2.34 -5.07 -32.38
N LYS A 152 -2.41 -6.24 -31.72
CA LYS A 152 -2.62 -7.53 -32.41
C LYS A 152 -3.96 -7.57 -33.14
N PHE A 153 -5.03 -7.12 -32.48
CA PHE A 153 -6.36 -7.08 -33.08
C PHE A 153 -6.39 -6.15 -34.29
N ALA A 154 -5.87 -4.93 -34.16
CA ALA A 154 -5.81 -3.97 -35.25
C ALA A 154 -5.00 -4.50 -36.44
N LYS A 155 -3.86 -5.16 -36.20
CA LYS A 155 -3.07 -5.80 -37.24
C LYS A 155 -3.86 -6.91 -37.95
N ASN A 156 -4.52 -7.76 -37.19
CA ASN A 156 -5.32 -8.86 -37.75
C ASN A 156 -6.49 -8.34 -38.59
N MET A 157 -7.24 -7.35 -38.10
CA MET A 157 -8.31 -6.68 -38.83
C MET A 157 -7.83 -6.06 -40.13
N ARG A 158 -6.69 -5.35 -40.09
CA ARG A 158 -6.12 -4.74 -41.29
C ARG A 158 -5.76 -5.78 -42.34
N THR A 159 -5.18 -6.91 -41.93
CA THR A 159 -4.83 -8.01 -42.87
C THR A 159 -6.07 -8.65 -43.48
N GLN A 160 -7.16 -8.81 -42.72
CA GLN A 160 -8.39 -9.40 -43.22
C GLN A 160 -9.19 -8.45 -44.13
N LEU A 161 -9.14 -7.14 -43.86
CA LEU A 161 -9.90 -6.14 -44.63
C LEU A 161 -9.12 -5.61 -45.85
N SER A 162 -7.82 -5.83 -45.93
CA SER A 162 -6.98 -5.35 -47.04
C SER A 162 -7.46 -5.81 -48.41
N PRO A 163 -7.85 -7.10 -48.64
CA PRO A 163 -8.36 -7.54 -49.91
C PRO A 163 -9.68 -6.84 -50.29
N LEU A 164 -10.54 -6.59 -49.30
CA LEU A 164 -11.83 -5.93 -49.51
C LEU A 164 -11.65 -4.47 -49.93
N PHE A 165 -10.72 -3.75 -49.29
CA PHE A 165 -10.37 -2.36 -49.66
C PHE A 165 -9.77 -2.30 -51.08
N GLU A 166 -8.93 -3.27 -51.45
CA GLU A 166 -8.33 -3.31 -52.79
C GLU A 166 -9.39 -3.58 -53.83
N ALA A 167 -10.31 -4.54 -53.62
CA ALA A 167 -11.44 -4.80 -54.51
C ALA A 167 -12.36 -3.57 -54.69
N THR A 168 -12.66 -2.87 -53.58
CA THR A 168 -13.47 -1.65 -53.62
C THR A 168 -12.78 -0.53 -54.40
N ARG A 169 -11.46 -0.37 -54.23
CA ARG A 169 -10.69 0.61 -54.97
C ARG A 169 -10.70 0.33 -56.47
N GLN A 170 -10.51 -0.91 -56.87
CA GLN A 170 -10.54 -1.32 -58.30
C GLN A 170 -11.89 -1.05 -58.95
N VAL A 171 -12.98 -1.30 -58.24
CA VAL A 171 -14.33 -0.95 -58.71
C VAL A 171 -14.50 0.58 -58.82
N ALA A 172 -14.01 1.34 -57.87
CA ALA A 172 -14.11 2.80 -57.89
C ALA A 172 -13.26 3.44 -59.00
N GLU A 173 -12.15 2.83 -59.39
CA GLU A 173 -11.28 3.25 -60.50
C GLU A 173 -11.85 2.80 -61.86
N GLN A 174 -13.08 2.29 -61.94
CA GLN A 174 -13.77 1.78 -63.14
C GLN A 174 -13.02 0.64 -63.84
N ASN A 175 -12.17 -0.05 -63.16
CA ASN A 175 -11.50 -1.24 -63.67
C ASN A 175 -12.48 -2.45 -63.54
N LEU A 176 -13.36 -2.60 -64.55
CA LEU A 176 -14.42 -3.61 -64.52
C LEU A 176 -13.94 -5.02 -64.98
N ASP A 177 -12.65 -5.18 -65.32
CA ASP A 177 -12.08 -6.46 -65.75
C ASP A 177 -11.48 -7.27 -64.58
N TYR A 178 -12.06 -7.16 -63.43
CA TYR A 178 -11.65 -7.96 -62.27
C TYR A 178 -12.40 -9.30 -62.21
N GLU A 179 -11.68 -10.39 -62.50
CA GLU A 179 -12.12 -11.78 -62.26
C GLU A 179 -11.74 -12.26 -60.86
#